data_4520e7aa336f30127ea1ad11c3697d3d
#
_entry.id   4520e7aa336f30127ea1ad11c3697d3d
#
_cell.length_a   1.000
_cell.length_b   1.000
_cell.length_c   1.000
_cell.angle_alpha   90.00
_cell.angle_beta   90.00
_cell.angle_gamma   90.00
#
_symmetry.space_group_name_H-M   'P 1'
#
loop_
_entity.id
_entity.type
_entity.pdbx_description
1 polymer ?
#
loop_
_entity_poly.entity_id
_entity_poly.type
_entity_poly.pdbx_seq_one_letter_code
_entity_poly.pdbx_strand_id
1 'polypeptide(L)'
;TASYQLTEENELRIAYQACSEKDTIFNPTNHVYFNLSGDFSQTVAEHQLRIQAEQFVPLGEDNLPLGEFWPVHDTPFDFREFAPLGQGLIGQHPQNQLVNGYDHPWVLLKEEAPVEVVSPDGKVRLLLRTNQAAVVIYTYNHGPTAMADRHTVFSLECQAFPNACNIADFGSIVLEKGRTF
;
A
#
# COMPACT_ATOMS: atom_id res chain seq x y z
N THR A 1 -10.78 6.39 -17.56
CA THR A 1 -11.17 7.56 -16.75
C THR A 1 -10.77 7.32 -15.30
N ALA A 2 -10.18 8.33 -14.67
CA ALA A 2 -10.03 8.39 -13.21
C ALA A 2 -10.88 9.55 -12.71
N SER A 3 -11.70 9.31 -11.70
CA SER A 3 -12.59 10.30 -11.10
C SER A 3 -12.19 10.54 -9.66
N TYR A 4 -12.10 11.80 -9.27
CA TYR A 4 -11.78 12.24 -7.91
C TYR A 4 -12.92 13.10 -7.41
N GLN A 5 -13.42 12.81 -6.21
CA GLN A 5 -14.48 13.58 -5.57
C GLN A 5 -14.12 13.82 -4.11
N LEU A 6 -14.08 15.08 -3.70
CA LEU A 6 -14.01 15.46 -2.29
C LEU A 6 -15.45 15.73 -1.81
N THR A 7 -15.85 15.07 -0.73
CA THR A 7 -17.18 15.24 -0.15
C THR A 7 -17.19 16.22 1.03
N GLU A 8 -18.37 16.63 1.47
CA GLU A 8 -18.53 17.49 2.65
C GLU A 8 -18.19 16.77 3.96
N GLU A 9 -18.16 15.43 3.94
CA GLU A 9 -17.75 14.56 5.08
C GLU A 9 -16.23 14.33 5.14
N ASN A 10 -15.44 15.09 4.39
CA ASN A 10 -13.98 14.95 4.26
C ASN A 10 -13.53 13.59 3.69
N GLU A 11 -14.33 13.00 2.81
CA GLU A 11 -13.94 11.81 2.06
C GLU A 11 -13.36 12.21 0.69
N LEU A 12 -12.20 11.66 0.36
CA LEU A 12 -11.68 11.65 -1.00
C LEU A 12 -12.04 10.32 -1.66
N ARG A 13 -12.99 10.35 -2.59
CA ARG A 13 -13.39 9.19 -3.38
C ARG A 13 -12.62 9.15 -4.68
N ILE A 14 -11.99 8.01 -4.96
CA ILE A 14 -11.24 7.76 -6.18
C ILE A 14 -11.87 6.56 -6.88
N ALA A 15 -12.27 6.73 -8.13
CA ALA A 15 -12.85 5.66 -8.93
C ALA A 15 -12.17 5.57 -10.30
N TYR A 16 -11.89 4.34 -10.71
CA TYR A 16 -11.34 4.04 -12.02
C TYR A 16 -12.38 3.33 -12.88
N GLN A 17 -12.49 3.76 -14.12
CA GLN A 17 -13.31 3.10 -15.14
C GLN A 17 -12.50 2.99 -16.42
N ALA A 18 -12.46 1.80 -16.99
CA ALA A 18 -11.78 1.53 -18.26
C ALA A 18 -12.59 0.60 -19.14
N CYS A 19 -12.42 0.78 -20.44
CA CYS A 19 -12.90 -0.13 -21.48
C CYS A 19 -11.82 -0.21 -22.55
N SER A 20 -11.64 -1.39 -23.15
CA SER A 20 -10.63 -1.60 -24.18
C SER A 20 -11.23 -2.28 -25.43
N GLU A 21 -10.69 -1.94 -26.60
CA GLU A 21 -11.04 -2.58 -27.86
C GLU A 21 -10.31 -3.92 -28.08
N LYS A 22 -9.37 -4.24 -27.20
CA LYS A 22 -8.62 -5.51 -27.17
C LYS A 22 -8.45 -5.96 -25.72
N ASP A 23 -8.24 -7.25 -25.51
CA ASP A 23 -7.82 -7.77 -24.22
C ASP A 23 -6.52 -7.07 -23.80
N THR A 24 -6.50 -6.55 -22.57
CA THR A 24 -5.35 -5.81 -22.03
C THR A 24 -5.18 -6.07 -20.55
N ILE A 25 -4.01 -5.79 -20.01
CA ILE A 25 -3.74 -5.79 -18.58
C ILE A 25 -4.18 -4.44 -18.01
N PHE A 26 -4.95 -4.48 -16.90
CA PHE A 26 -5.39 -3.27 -16.23
C PHE A 26 -5.37 -3.45 -14.72
N ASN A 27 -4.44 -2.76 -14.04
CA ASN A 27 -4.30 -2.74 -12.59
C ASN A 27 -3.99 -1.32 -12.12
N PRO A 28 -4.99 -0.44 -12.04
CA PRO A 28 -4.80 0.95 -11.64
C PRO A 28 -4.61 1.09 -10.13
N THR A 29 -3.81 2.04 -9.73
CA THR A 29 -3.69 2.48 -8.34
C THR A 29 -3.57 4.00 -8.24
N ASN A 30 -3.70 4.52 -7.02
CA ASN A 30 -3.40 5.91 -6.71
C ASN A 30 -2.12 5.97 -5.88
N HIS A 31 -1.09 6.62 -6.41
CA HIS A 31 0.22 6.72 -5.80
C HIS A 31 0.43 8.07 -5.11
N VAL A 32 -0.57 8.51 -4.35
CA VAL A 32 -0.44 9.74 -3.56
C VAL A 32 0.42 9.50 -2.32
N TYR A 33 1.25 10.47 -1.99
CA TYR A 33 2.08 10.44 -0.80
C TYR A 33 1.43 11.17 0.37
N PHE A 34 1.56 10.59 1.56
CA PHE A 34 1.05 11.12 2.82
C PHE A 34 2.16 11.36 3.82
N ASN A 35 2.03 12.43 4.59
CA ASN A 35 2.63 12.61 5.91
C ASN A 35 1.61 13.36 6.77
N LEU A 36 1.01 12.67 7.73
CA LEU A 36 -0.09 13.23 8.53
C LEU A 36 0.40 14.15 9.66
N SER A 37 1.71 14.29 9.85
CA SER A 37 2.27 15.26 10.82
C SER A 37 2.14 16.71 10.33
N GLY A 38 1.98 16.90 9.00
CA GLY A 38 2.00 18.23 8.37
C GLY A 38 3.42 18.81 8.21
N ASP A 39 4.45 18.06 8.60
CA ASP A 39 5.85 18.46 8.47
C ASP A 39 6.64 17.41 7.67
N PHE A 40 6.88 17.70 6.41
CA PHE A 40 7.61 16.80 5.49
C PHE A 40 9.12 16.71 5.77
N SER A 41 9.65 17.46 6.73
CA SER A 41 11.02 17.29 7.22
C SER A 41 11.15 16.15 8.25
N GLN A 42 10.02 15.70 8.79
CA GLN A 42 9.96 14.59 9.74
C GLN A 42 9.70 13.27 9.01
N THR A 43 10.29 12.20 9.54
CA THR A 43 10.00 10.87 9.02
C THR A 43 8.60 10.39 9.43
N VAL A 44 8.05 9.43 8.70
CA VAL A 44 6.74 8.82 9.00
C VAL A 44 6.82 7.70 10.05
N ALA A 45 7.99 7.50 10.66
CA ALA A 45 8.25 6.38 11.56
C ALA A 45 7.27 6.31 12.75
N GLU A 46 6.88 7.45 13.30
CA GLU A 46 6.00 7.54 14.47
C GLU A 46 4.50 7.47 14.12
N HIS A 47 4.13 7.44 12.83
CA HIS A 47 2.74 7.24 12.45
C HIS A 47 2.28 5.85 12.88
N GLN A 48 1.10 5.79 13.49
CA GLN A 48 0.50 4.52 13.91
C GLN A 48 -0.32 3.97 12.75
N LEU A 49 -0.01 2.75 12.34
CA LEU A 49 -0.67 2.04 11.25
C LEU A 49 -1.41 0.83 11.80
N ARG A 50 -2.60 0.58 11.27
CA ARG A 50 -3.34 -0.67 11.43
C ARG A 50 -3.82 -1.16 10.07
N ILE A 51 -3.63 -2.46 9.79
CA ILE A 51 -4.09 -3.10 8.56
C ILE A 51 -4.81 -4.40 8.92
N GLN A 52 -6.02 -4.58 8.43
CA GLN A 52 -6.77 -5.83 8.54
C GLN A 52 -6.25 -6.82 7.48
N ALA A 53 -5.11 -7.44 7.79
CA ALA A 53 -4.43 -8.40 6.93
C ALA A 53 -3.70 -9.45 7.77
N GLU A 54 -3.87 -10.72 7.41
CA GLU A 54 -3.16 -11.85 8.04
C GLU A 54 -1.87 -12.21 7.27
N GLN A 55 -1.74 -11.71 6.04
CA GLN A 55 -0.64 -12.05 5.14
C GLN A 55 -0.16 -10.83 4.35
N PHE A 56 1.09 -10.89 3.96
CA PHE A 56 1.70 -9.99 2.99
C PHE A 56 2.38 -10.79 1.86
N VAL A 57 2.71 -10.13 0.77
CA VAL A 57 3.41 -10.74 -0.36
C VAL A 57 4.89 -10.41 -0.26
N PRO A 58 5.78 -11.41 -0.13
CA PRO A 58 7.23 -11.19 -0.13
C PRO A 58 7.75 -10.86 -1.53
N LEU A 59 8.87 -10.14 -1.56
CA LEU A 59 9.56 -9.74 -2.78
C LEU A 59 10.85 -10.53 -2.99
N GLY A 60 11.19 -10.79 -4.25
CA GLY A 60 12.49 -11.28 -4.66
C GLY A 60 13.56 -10.20 -4.73
N GLU A 61 14.81 -10.58 -5.01
CA GLU A 61 15.96 -9.66 -5.16
C GLU A 61 15.76 -8.63 -6.30
N ASP A 62 14.88 -8.93 -7.24
CA ASP A 62 14.46 -8.05 -8.33
C ASP A 62 13.31 -7.10 -7.95
N ASN A 63 12.89 -7.09 -6.67
CA ASN A 63 11.75 -6.37 -6.13
C ASN A 63 10.39 -6.77 -6.74
N LEU A 64 10.31 -7.93 -7.39
CA LEU A 64 9.04 -8.48 -7.86
C LEU A 64 8.45 -9.46 -6.84
N PRO A 65 7.11 -9.53 -6.75
CA PRO A 65 6.44 -10.52 -5.92
C PRO A 65 6.86 -11.96 -6.23
N LEU A 66 7.17 -12.75 -5.18
CA LEU A 66 7.56 -14.16 -5.31
C LEU A 66 6.39 -15.09 -5.65
N GLY A 67 5.14 -14.63 -5.54
CA GLY A 67 3.97 -15.47 -5.78
C GLY A 67 3.53 -16.27 -4.55
N GLU A 68 4.04 -15.91 -3.39
CA GLU A 68 3.73 -16.53 -2.10
C GLU A 68 2.97 -15.54 -1.21
N PHE A 69 2.29 -16.08 -0.19
CA PHE A 69 1.65 -15.31 0.87
C PHE A 69 2.28 -15.69 2.21
N TRP A 70 2.99 -14.74 2.83
CA TRP A 70 3.62 -14.97 4.12
C TRP A 70 2.78 -14.39 5.26
N PRO A 71 2.72 -15.08 6.42
CA PRO A 71 2.00 -14.56 7.58
C PRO A 71 2.66 -13.28 8.11
N VAL A 72 1.85 -12.32 8.55
CA VAL A 72 2.35 -11.09 9.19
C VAL A 72 2.82 -11.34 10.63
N HIS A 73 2.26 -12.35 11.30
CA HIS A 73 2.50 -12.65 12.72
C HIS A 73 4.00 -12.78 13.04
N ASP A 74 4.42 -12.16 14.14
CA ASP A 74 5.82 -12.12 14.61
C ASP A 74 6.81 -11.48 13.63
N THR A 75 6.32 -10.62 12.74
CA THR A 75 7.16 -9.88 11.77
C THR A 75 6.92 -8.37 11.87
N PRO A 76 7.82 -7.53 11.31
CA PRO A 76 7.56 -6.10 11.18
C PRO A 76 6.39 -5.74 10.25
N PHE A 77 5.77 -6.72 9.59
CA PHE A 77 4.58 -6.56 8.74
C PHE A 77 3.28 -6.73 9.54
N ASP A 78 3.35 -7.05 10.84
CA ASP A 78 2.18 -7.22 11.69
C ASP A 78 1.62 -5.86 12.15
N PHE A 79 0.61 -5.41 11.44
CA PHE A 79 -0.17 -4.21 11.74
C PHE A 79 -1.64 -4.55 12.05
N ARG A 80 -1.95 -5.77 12.48
CA ARG A 80 -3.32 -6.14 12.87
C ARG A 80 -3.82 -5.30 14.04
N GLU A 81 -2.93 -4.90 14.93
CA GLU A 81 -3.12 -3.86 15.93
C GLU A 81 -2.30 -2.63 15.55
N PHE A 82 -2.64 -1.48 16.15
CA PHE A 82 -1.86 -0.26 15.92
C PHE A 82 -0.40 -0.44 16.31
N ALA A 83 0.48 -0.22 15.36
CA ALA A 83 1.92 -0.26 15.56
C ALA A 83 2.61 0.88 14.78
N PRO A 84 3.76 1.36 15.23
CA PRO A 84 4.48 2.43 14.53
C PRO A 84 5.00 1.93 13.18
N LEU A 85 4.83 2.74 12.14
CA LEU A 85 5.34 2.44 10.81
C LEU A 85 6.86 2.22 10.82
N GLY A 86 7.54 2.84 11.79
CA GLY A 86 8.98 2.74 12.01
C GLY A 86 9.50 1.33 12.29
N GLN A 87 8.65 0.38 12.74
CA GLN A 87 9.10 -0.98 13.08
C GLN A 87 9.78 -1.71 11.91
N GLY A 88 9.44 -1.39 10.66
CA GLY A 88 10.09 -1.96 9.48
C GLY A 88 11.07 -1.02 8.78
N LEU A 89 11.13 0.26 9.16
CA LEU A 89 12.06 1.22 8.54
C LEU A 89 13.49 1.05 9.04
N ILE A 90 13.64 0.61 10.28
CA ILE A 90 14.95 0.37 10.93
C ILE A 90 15.14 -1.11 11.31
N GLY A 91 14.24 -1.97 10.85
CA GLY A 91 14.19 -3.39 11.20
C GLY A 91 15.30 -4.22 10.58
N GLN A 92 15.51 -5.42 11.16
CA GLN A 92 16.48 -6.40 10.68
C GLN A 92 15.83 -7.49 9.82
N HIS A 93 14.53 -7.41 9.55
CA HIS A 93 13.84 -8.39 8.74
C HIS A 93 14.34 -8.34 7.28
N PRO A 94 14.70 -9.49 6.66
CA PRO A 94 15.29 -9.52 5.31
C PRO A 94 14.46 -8.78 4.25
N GLN A 95 13.15 -8.88 4.31
CA GLN A 95 12.26 -8.21 3.37
C GLN A 95 12.30 -6.67 3.51
N ASN A 96 12.41 -6.14 4.74
CA ASN A 96 12.57 -4.70 4.95
C ASN A 96 13.96 -4.23 4.50
N GLN A 97 15.00 -5.03 4.72
CA GLN A 97 16.35 -4.70 4.26
C GLN A 97 16.47 -4.69 2.74
N LEU A 98 15.77 -5.59 2.07
CA LEU A 98 15.75 -5.71 0.61
C LEU A 98 15.35 -4.38 -0.07
N VAL A 99 14.31 -3.73 0.45
CA VAL A 99 13.76 -2.49 -0.11
C VAL A 99 14.04 -1.25 0.73
N ASN A 100 14.82 -1.37 1.82
CA ASN A 100 15.10 -0.31 2.79
C ASN A 100 13.83 0.29 3.42
N GLY A 101 12.87 -0.54 3.83
CA GLY A 101 11.61 -0.10 4.40
C GLY A 101 10.45 -1.00 3.97
N TYR A 102 9.36 -0.40 3.53
CA TYR A 102 8.24 -1.15 2.94
C TYR A 102 8.09 -0.79 1.45
N ASP A 103 7.74 -1.81 0.67
CA ASP A 103 7.28 -1.72 -0.73
C ASP A 103 6.48 -3.00 -1.05
N HIS A 104 5.69 -3.45 -0.09
CA HIS A 104 5.06 -4.76 -0.11
C HIS A 104 3.54 -4.65 -0.18
N PRO A 105 2.87 -5.61 -0.83
CA PRO A 105 1.42 -5.77 -0.77
C PRO A 105 0.98 -6.50 0.51
N TRP A 106 -0.01 -5.96 1.23
CA TRP A 106 -0.80 -6.67 2.24
C TRP A 106 -2.08 -7.20 1.62
N VAL A 107 -2.42 -8.46 1.96
CA VAL A 107 -3.67 -9.12 1.54
C VAL A 107 -4.79 -8.61 2.41
N LEU A 108 -5.65 -7.75 1.86
CA LEU A 108 -6.72 -7.12 2.63
C LEU A 108 -7.86 -8.10 2.94
N LEU A 109 -8.28 -8.10 4.19
CA LEU A 109 -9.55 -8.70 4.57
C LEU A 109 -10.70 -7.79 4.10
N LYS A 110 -11.87 -8.40 3.84
CA LYS A 110 -13.08 -7.66 3.43
C LYS A 110 -13.71 -6.99 4.64
N GLU A 111 -13.09 -5.95 5.14
CA GLU A 111 -13.53 -5.13 6.26
C GLU A 111 -14.03 -3.77 5.79
N GLU A 112 -14.80 -3.07 6.62
CA GLU A 112 -15.35 -1.76 6.27
C GLU A 112 -14.25 -0.70 6.07
N ALA A 113 -13.20 -0.74 6.91
CA ALA A 113 -12.04 0.14 6.81
C ALA A 113 -10.76 -0.67 7.09
N PRO A 114 -10.24 -1.39 6.07
CA PRO A 114 -9.14 -2.33 6.28
C PRO A 114 -7.80 -1.67 6.59
N VAL A 115 -7.65 -0.36 6.36
CA VAL A 115 -6.40 0.37 6.67
C VAL A 115 -6.73 1.65 7.41
N GLU A 116 -5.96 1.90 8.46
CA GLU A 116 -6.08 3.09 9.28
C GLU A 116 -4.70 3.62 9.64
N VAL A 117 -4.50 4.93 9.48
CA VAL A 117 -3.28 5.63 9.87
C VAL A 117 -3.61 6.80 10.78
N VAL A 118 -2.83 6.94 11.86
CA VAL A 118 -2.97 8.04 12.82
C VAL A 118 -1.66 8.82 12.88
N SER A 119 -1.75 10.16 12.86
CA SER A 119 -0.58 11.04 13.01
C SER A 119 0.11 10.85 14.36
N PRO A 120 1.41 11.19 14.50
CA PRO A 120 2.14 11.05 15.76
C PRO A 120 1.49 11.79 16.95
N ASP A 121 0.85 12.93 16.70
CA ASP A 121 0.16 13.73 17.71
C ASP A 121 -1.32 13.31 17.93
N GLY A 122 -1.79 12.30 17.21
CA GLY A 122 -3.14 11.76 17.31
C GLY A 122 -4.26 12.65 16.74
N LYS A 123 -3.94 13.79 16.11
CA LYS A 123 -4.95 14.76 15.66
C LYS A 123 -5.49 14.48 14.26
N VAL A 124 -4.74 13.79 13.43
CA VAL A 124 -5.15 13.43 12.06
C VAL A 124 -5.28 11.93 11.97
N ARG A 125 -6.39 11.48 11.43
CA ARG A 125 -6.69 10.06 11.20
C ARG A 125 -7.15 9.86 9.77
N LEU A 126 -6.52 8.93 9.07
CA LEU A 126 -6.89 8.50 7.72
C LEU A 126 -7.52 7.11 7.82
N LEU A 127 -8.72 6.97 7.30
CA LEU A 127 -9.41 5.69 7.12
C LEU A 127 -9.48 5.40 5.63
N LEU A 128 -9.02 4.23 5.22
CA LEU A 128 -9.04 3.82 3.83
C LEU A 128 -10.02 2.66 3.65
N ARG A 129 -10.92 2.82 2.68
CA ARG A 129 -11.84 1.78 2.20
C ARG A 129 -11.53 1.50 0.74
N THR A 130 -11.56 0.25 0.35
CA THR A 130 -11.28 -0.15 -1.03
C THR A 130 -12.01 -1.44 -1.39
N ASN A 131 -12.30 -1.62 -2.67
CA ASN A 131 -12.76 -2.88 -3.24
C ASN A 131 -11.62 -3.74 -3.81
N GLN A 132 -10.37 -3.27 -3.66
CA GLN A 132 -9.20 -3.97 -4.16
C GLN A 132 -8.74 -5.08 -3.20
N ALA A 133 -8.02 -6.07 -3.74
CA ALA A 133 -7.54 -7.22 -2.99
C ALA A 133 -6.36 -6.91 -2.07
N ALA A 134 -5.58 -5.88 -2.41
CA ALA A 134 -4.36 -5.55 -1.70
C ALA A 134 -4.19 -4.04 -1.51
N VAL A 135 -3.37 -3.68 -0.53
CA VAL A 135 -2.74 -2.38 -0.42
C VAL A 135 -1.22 -2.56 -0.44
N VAL A 136 -0.55 -1.89 -1.35
CA VAL A 136 0.91 -1.74 -1.30
C VAL A 136 1.22 -0.52 -0.46
N ILE A 137 2.12 -0.68 0.51
CA ILE A 137 2.67 0.43 1.27
C ILE A 137 4.10 0.65 0.82
N TYR A 138 4.37 1.84 0.33
CA TYR A 138 5.72 2.30 0.01
C TYR A 138 6.12 3.45 0.92
N THR A 139 7.30 3.37 1.51
CA THR A 139 7.74 4.30 2.55
C THR A 139 8.85 5.25 2.10
N TYR A 140 8.85 5.63 0.83
CA TYR A 140 9.84 6.53 0.23
C TYR A 140 11.29 6.13 0.54
N ASN A 141 11.63 4.92 0.12
CA ASN A 141 12.87 4.22 0.48
C ASN A 141 14.12 4.76 -0.23
N HIS A 142 13.93 5.47 -1.34
CA HIS A 142 14.98 5.97 -2.24
C HIS A 142 14.94 7.50 -2.36
N GLY A 143 15.35 8.20 -1.30
CA GLY A 143 15.49 9.67 -1.33
C GLY A 143 16.63 10.11 -2.28
N PRO A 144 16.52 11.30 -2.89
CA PRO A 144 17.42 11.71 -3.99
C PRO A 144 18.86 11.97 -3.57
N THR A 145 19.19 12.23 -2.31
CA THR A 145 20.54 12.68 -1.94
C THR A 145 21.07 12.24 -0.57
N ALA A 146 20.25 11.96 0.43
CA ALA A 146 20.72 11.59 1.75
C ALA A 146 19.77 10.65 2.47
N MET A 147 20.29 9.87 3.44
CA MET A 147 19.42 9.04 4.31
C MET A 147 18.39 9.87 5.09
N ALA A 148 18.67 11.15 5.36
CA ALA A 148 17.76 12.07 6.04
C ALA A 148 16.51 12.39 5.23
N ASP A 149 16.54 12.21 3.90
CA ASP A 149 15.40 12.50 3.02
C ASP A 149 14.50 11.27 2.80
N ARG A 150 14.86 10.12 3.36
CA ARG A 150 14.09 8.89 3.27
C ARG A 150 12.99 8.84 4.32
N HIS A 151 11.93 8.13 4.00
CA HIS A 151 10.83 7.87 4.93
C HIS A 151 10.12 9.14 5.42
N THR A 152 10.15 10.21 4.65
CA THR A 152 9.43 11.45 4.97
C THR A 152 7.97 11.40 4.51
N VAL A 153 7.62 10.44 3.67
CA VAL A 153 6.26 10.19 3.19
C VAL A 153 6.03 8.69 3.00
N PHE A 154 4.77 8.29 2.95
CA PHE A 154 4.35 6.95 2.56
C PHE A 154 3.21 7.00 1.55
N SER A 155 3.03 5.93 0.74
CA SER A 155 1.85 5.73 -0.10
C SER A 155 1.00 4.57 0.40
N LEU A 156 -0.28 4.59 0.05
CA LEU A 156 -1.26 3.53 0.24
C LEU A 156 -1.90 3.22 -1.12
N GLU A 157 -1.38 2.21 -1.78
CA GLU A 157 -1.73 1.90 -3.16
C GLU A 157 -2.68 0.72 -3.23
N CYS A 158 -3.98 1.01 -3.29
CA CYS A 158 -5.00 -0.01 -3.43
C CYS A 158 -5.06 -0.53 -4.86
N GLN A 159 -4.82 -1.83 -5.03
CA GLN A 159 -4.76 -2.47 -6.34
C GLN A 159 -4.95 -3.99 -6.23
N ALA A 160 -5.07 -4.69 -7.37
CA ALA A 160 -4.81 -6.10 -7.41
C ALA A 160 -3.31 -6.35 -7.19
N PHE A 161 -2.92 -7.59 -6.91
CA PHE A 161 -1.51 -7.89 -6.64
C PHE A 161 -0.62 -7.48 -7.82
N PRO A 162 0.51 -6.78 -7.55
CA PRO A 162 1.51 -6.52 -8.59
C PRO A 162 2.01 -7.83 -9.20
N ASN A 163 2.33 -7.80 -10.49
CA ASN A 163 2.78 -8.96 -11.26
C ASN A 163 1.73 -10.10 -11.43
N ALA A 164 0.45 -9.85 -11.16
CA ALA A 164 -0.62 -10.85 -11.27
C ALA A 164 -0.74 -11.47 -12.69
N CYS A 165 -0.30 -10.76 -13.73
CA CYS A 165 -0.27 -11.33 -15.09
C CYS A 165 0.68 -12.52 -15.25
N ASN A 166 1.65 -12.70 -14.36
CA ASN A 166 2.63 -13.78 -14.38
C ASN A 166 2.45 -14.80 -13.23
N ILE A 167 1.55 -14.54 -12.28
CA ILE A 167 1.35 -15.35 -11.07
C ILE A 167 -0.13 -15.74 -10.97
N ALA A 168 -0.44 -16.98 -11.28
CA ALA A 168 -1.84 -17.45 -11.38
C ALA A 168 -2.64 -17.29 -10.09
N ASP A 169 -2.02 -17.49 -8.93
CA ASP A 169 -2.66 -17.40 -7.61
C ASP A 169 -3.04 -15.98 -7.21
N PHE A 170 -2.53 -14.97 -7.93
CA PHE A 170 -2.88 -13.56 -7.71
C PHE A 170 -4.18 -13.12 -8.41
N GLY A 171 -4.81 -14.03 -9.16
CA GLY A 171 -6.01 -13.76 -9.94
C GLY A 171 -5.72 -13.02 -11.24
N SER A 172 -6.79 -12.62 -11.92
CA SER A 172 -6.69 -12.00 -13.25
C SER A 172 -6.81 -10.49 -13.17
N ILE A 173 -5.91 -9.79 -13.84
CA ILE A 173 -5.96 -8.35 -14.11
C ILE A 173 -6.23 -8.06 -15.59
N VAL A 174 -6.74 -9.05 -16.30
CA VAL A 174 -7.12 -8.89 -17.73
C VAL A 174 -8.46 -8.16 -17.82
N LEU A 175 -8.45 -7.03 -18.49
CA LEU A 175 -9.63 -6.35 -18.97
C LEU A 175 -9.95 -6.90 -20.36
N GLU A 176 -10.98 -7.72 -20.44
CA GLU A 176 -11.43 -8.31 -21.71
C GLU A 176 -11.99 -7.25 -22.66
N LYS A 177 -11.83 -7.48 -23.95
CA LYS A 177 -12.40 -6.62 -25.00
C LYS A 177 -13.87 -6.32 -24.77
N GLY A 178 -14.21 -5.05 -24.75
CA GLY A 178 -15.58 -4.55 -24.62
C GLY A 178 -16.19 -4.69 -23.23
N ARG A 179 -15.44 -5.23 -22.25
CA ARG A 179 -15.84 -5.19 -20.83
C ARG A 179 -15.48 -3.85 -20.21
N THR A 180 -16.21 -3.49 -19.18
CA THR A 180 -15.94 -2.31 -18.35
C THR A 180 -15.38 -2.76 -17.01
N PHE A 181 -14.25 -2.15 -16.63
CA PHE A 181 -13.70 -2.20 -15.27
C PHE A 181 -14.38 -1.15 -14.43
#